data_ecc7ca19ed64fddf29f4259489764d80
#
_entry.id   ecc7ca19ed64fddf29f4259489764d80
#
_cell.length_a   1.000
_cell.length_b   1.000
_cell.length_c   1.000
_cell.angle_alpha   90.00
_cell.angle_beta   90.00
_cell.angle_gamma   90.00
#
_symmetry.space_group_name_H-M   'P 1'
#
loop_
_entity.id
_entity.type
_entity.pdbx_description
1 polymer ?
#
loop_
_entity_poly.entity_id
_entity_poly.type
_entity_poly.pdbx_seq_one_letter_code
_entity_poly.pdbx_strand_id
1 'polypeptide(L)'
;MVENGCAFLCTVIFCIFLLFFHTSSIIITGKTNLKRIRPGVREALPGVKVKERKSMEVLYKSTRGNGETVTASRAILKGLSDDGGLFVPTSIPALDVPMEKLAAMSYQEVAYEVMSRFLTDFTEDELKNCIANAYDAKFDTEEIAPLTKADGVYYLELFHGATIAFKDMALSILPHLMTTAAKKNGVKNEIVILTATSGDTGKAAMAGFADVPGTRIIVFYPKNGVSPIQEKQMVTQKGKNTHVVAIHGNFDDAQTGVKKMFNDKELGKELADKGFQFSSANSINIGRLVPQVVYYVYAYANLVKNGEIADGEKINVTVPTGNFGNILAAFYAKQMGLPIAKLICASNENKVLFDFFRTGVYDRNRDFILTTSPSMDILISSNLERLIYRIAGNSEAADRELMQDLAKDGKYEITDAMKKELADFYGNYASEQETADAIAKLYSDTGYVIDTHTAVAAAVYGKYREETYDETKTVIASTASPYKFTSSVLAAIAPEYDTLPVLDQVDKLSALANTEIPRAIEEIRTAPVLHTTECDVDQMPETVRAFLK
;
A
#
# COMPACT_ATOMS: atom_id res chain seq x y z
N MET A 1 64.91 -27.77 8.37
CA MET A 1 64.20 -28.36 7.22
C MET A 1 62.69 -28.27 7.47
N VAL A 2 62.15 -27.09 7.46
CA VAL A 2 60.72 -26.80 7.39
C VAL A 2 60.57 -25.34 6.88
N GLU A 3 60.88 -25.14 5.62
CA GLU A 3 60.61 -23.83 4.95
C GLU A 3 60.46 -24.08 3.43
N ASN A 4 59.44 -24.80 3.00
CA ASN A 4 59.09 -24.84 1.57
C ASN A 4 57.66 -25.33 1.31
N GLY A 5 56.75 -25.28 2.31
CA GLY A 5 55.34 -25.72 2.15
C GLY A 5 54.32 -24.59 1.94
N CYS A 6 54.69 -23.35 2.23
CA CYS A 6 53.69 -22.23 2.25
C CYS A 6 53.59 -21.44 0.92
N ALA A 7 54.62 -21.51 0.09
CA ALA A 7 54.64 -20.76 -1.18
C ALA A 7 53.82 -21.40 -2.30
N PHE A 8 53.62 -22.73 -2.27
CA PHE A 8 52.87 -23.44 -3.31
C PHE A 8 51.34 -23.37 -3.14
N LEU A 9 50.87 -23.21 -1.90
CA LEU A 9 49.45 -23.09 -1.62
C LEU A 9 48.89 -21.68 -1.92
N CYS A 10 49.69 -20.62 -1.74
CA CYS A 10 49.30 -19.27 -2.09
C CYS A 10 49.21 -19.02 -3.60
N THR A 11 50.05 -19.68 -4.41
CA THR A 11 50.04 -19.50 -5.87
C THR A 11 48.83 -20.20 -6.52
N VAL A 12 48.38 -21.34 -5.99
CA VAL A 12 47.21 -22.07 -6.50
C VAL A 12 45.91 -21.38 -6.12
N ILE A 13 45.82 -20.78 -4.93
CA ILE A 13 44.63 -20.03 -4.52
C ILE A 13 44.50 -18.70 -5.28
N PHE A 14 45.62 -18.05 -5.62
CA PHE A 14 45.59 -16.81 -6.44
C PHE A 14 45.24 -17.06 -7.91
N CYS A 15 45.59 -18.20 -8.47
CA CYS A 15 45.16 -18.58 -9.83
C CYS A 15 43.71 -19.02 -9.93
N ILE A 16 43.10 -19.55 -8.85
CA ILE A 16 41.69 -19.93 -8.84
C ILE A 16 40.79 -18.68 -8.68
N PHE A 17 41.24 -17.65 -7.93
CA PHE A 17 40.48 -16.39 -7.80
C PHE A 17 40.51 -15.52 -9.07
N LEU A 18 41.52 -15.64 -9.95
CA LEU A 18 41.59 -14.94 -11.22
C LEU A 18 40.78 -15.61 -12.34
N LEU A 19 40.34 -16.86 -12.16
CA LEU A 19 39.54 -17.59 -13.15
C LEU A 19 38.03 -17.37 -13.00
N PHE A 20 37.56 -16.78 -11.90
CA PHE A 20 36.14 -16.47 -11.67
C PHE A 20 35.74 -15.02 -12.00
N PHE A 21 36.69 -14.14 -12.33
CA PHE A 21 36.40 -12.72 -12.68
C PHE A 21 36.66 -12.35 -14.13
N HIS A 22 36.83 -13.35 -15.06
CA HIS A 22 37.07 -13.08 -16.48
C HIS A 22 36.17 -13.90 -17.40
N THR A 23 34.87 -13.63 -17.37
CA THR A 23 33.99 -13.99 -18.48
C THR A 23 33.06 -12.83 -18.84
N SER A 24 33.65 -11.75 -19.31
CA SER A 24 32.99 -10.75 -20.17
C SER A 24 34.07 -9.86 -20.83
N SER A 25 34.93 -10.47 -21.67
CA SER A 25 35.72 -9.71 -22.64
C SER A 25 35.89 -10.56 -23.86
N ILE A 26 35.22 -10.16 -24.93
CA ILE A 26 35.37 -10.71 -26.27
C ILE A 26 36.79 -10.38 -26.73
N ILE A 27 37.64 -11.39 -26.90
CA ILE A 27 38.91 -11.26 -27.58
C ILE A 27 38.64 -11.32 -29.09
N ILE A 28 38.74 -10.17 -29.76
CA ILE A 28 38.87 -10.12 -31.23
C ILE A 28 40.36 -10.05 -31.53
N THR A 29 40.95 -11.16 -31.91
CA THR A 29 42.26 -11.19 -32.57
C THR A 29 42.05 -11.18 -34.08
N GLY A 30 42.21 -10.03 -34.68
CA GLY A 30 42.24 -9.87 -36.12
C GLY A 30 42.95 -8.57 -36.48
N LYS A 31 44.21 -8.65 -36.98
CA LYS A 31 44.94 -7.56 -37.56
C LYS A 31 44.19 -6.98 -38.76
N THR A 32 43.73 -5.76 -38.69
CA THR A 32 43.48 -4.95 -39.89
C THR A 32 43.67 -3.44 -39.62
N ASN A 33 44.26 -2.80 -40.58
CA ASN A 33 44.77 -1.43 -40.65
C ASN A 33 43.74 -0.37 -40.29
N LEU A 34 44.12 0.56 -39.38
CA LEU A 34 43.46 1.84 -39.13
C LEU A 34 43.58 2.76 -40.35
N LYS A 35 42.52 2.90 -41.15
CA LYS A 35 42.29 4.08 -41.97
C LYS A 35 41.31 5.03 -41.29
N ARG A 36 41.72 6.29 -41.16
CA ARG A 36 40.88 7.41 -40.65
C ARG A 36 39.54 7.44 -41.42
N ILE A 37 38.42 7.37 -40.70
CA ILE A 37 37.09 7.63 -41.24
C ILE A 37 36.62 9.01 -40.69
N ARG A 38 36.15 9.83 -41.61
CA ARG A 38 35.57 11.17 -41.37
C ARG A 38 34.19 11.03 -40.68
N PRO A 39 33.71 12.06 -39.91
CA PRO A 39 32.42 11.97 -39.22
C PRO A 39 31.28 12.25 -40.21
N GLY A 40 30.30 11.37 -40.21
CA GLY A 40 29.02 11.59 -40.88
C GLY A 40 28.56 10.44 -41.76
N VAL A 41 28.10 9.33 -41.16
CA VAL A 41 26.99 8.46 -41.64
C VAL A 41 26.71 7.49 -40.52
N ARG A 42 25.50 7.54 -39.94
CA ARG A 42 24.95 6.50 -39.08
C ARG A 42 24.35 5.45 -39.97
N GLU A 43 25.08 4.39 -40.28
CA GLU A 43 24.50 3.16 -40.78
C GLU A 43 24.27 2.20 -39.61
N ALA A 44 23.01 1.83 -39.40
CA ALA A 44 22.60 0.84 -38.43
C ALA A 44 23.15 -0.54 -38.85
N LEU A 45 23.89 -1.17 -37.95
CA LEU A 45 24.31 -2.58 -38.12
C LEU A 45 23.06 -3.48 -37.98
N PRO A 46 22.73 -4.31 -38.99
CA PRO A 46 21.65 -5.25 -38.87
C PRO A 46 22.13 -6.50 -38.11
N GLY A 47 21.42 -6.88 -37.03
CA GLY A 47 21.47 -8.24 -36.53
C GLY A 47 21.88 -8.51 -35.08
N VAL A 48 21.78 -7.56 -34.14
CA VAL A 48 21.74 -7.93 -32.73
C VAL A 48 20.27 -8.02 -32.33
N LYS A 49 19.67 -9.21 -32.44
CA LYS A 49 18.43 -9.51 -31.77
C LYS A 49 18.71 -9.42 -30.28
N VAL A 50 18.29 -8.33 -29.63
CA VAL A 50 18.10 -8.31 -28.19
C VAL A 50 17.16 -9.45 -27.90
N LYS A 51 17.63 -10.50 -27.21
CA LYS A 51 16.77 -11.54 -26.70
C LYS A 51 15.75 -10.85 -25.80
N GLU A 52 14.52 -10.73 -26.29
CA GLU A 52 13.39 -10.39 -25.42
C GLU A 52 13.45 -11.37 -24.24
N ARG A 53 13.68 -10.86 -23.04
CA ARG A 53 13.48 -11.63 -21.83
C ARG A 53 12.01 -12.06 -21.85
N LYS A 54 11.73 -13.35 -22.10
CA LYS A 54 10.44 -13.92 -21.74
C LYS A 54 10.31 -13.78 -20.24
N SER A 55 9.67 -12.70 -19.78
CA SER A 55 9.24 -12.60 -18.39
C SER A 55 8.33 -13.80 -18.12
N MET A 56 8.61 -14.54 -17.06
CA MET A 56 7.75 -15.65 -16.65
C MET A 56 6.38 -15.04 -16.30
N GLU A 57 5.32 -15.51 -16.94
CA GLU A 57 3.96 -15.02 -16.69
C GLU A 57 3.59 -15.26 -15.24
N VAL A 58 3.21 -14.19 -14.51
CA VAL A 58 2.74 -14.27 -13.14
C VAL A 58 1.21 -14.38 -13.16
N LEU A 59 0.71 -15.54 -12.82
CA LEU A 59 -0.70 -15.81 -12.65
C LEU A 59 -1.11 -15.61 -11.17
N TYR A 60 -2.40 -15.52 -10.94
CA TYR A 60 -3.00 -15.33 -9.63
C TYR A 60 -3.94 -16.47 -9.29
N LYS A 61 -3.97 -16.86 -8.02
CA LYS A 61 -4.87 -17.90 -7.50
C LYS A 61 -5.45 -17.49 -6.14
N SER A 62 -6.51 -18.17 -5.74
CA SER A 62 -7.13 -17.97 -4.42
C SER A 62 -6.24 -18.53 -3.30
N THR A 63 -6.19 -17.84 -2.16
CA THR A 63 -5.59 -18.35 -0.91
C THR A 63 -6.28 -19.61 -0.41
N ARG A 64 -7.59 -19.78 -0.69
CA ARG A 64 -8.42 -20.89 -0.20
C ARG A 64 -8.59 -22.04 -1.18
N GLY A 65 -8.16 -21.88 -2.43
CA GLY A 65 -8.07 -22.95 -3.40
C GLY A 65 -9.36 -23.32 -4.09
N ASN A 66 -9.78 -22.53 -5.08
CA ASN A 66 -10.87 -22.91 -6.00
C ASN A 66 -10.38 -23.67 -7.24
N GLY A 67 -9.06 -23.95 -7.33
CA GLY A 67 -8.43 -24.64 -8.47
C GLY A 67 -8.23 -23.78 -9.71
N GLU A 68 -8.67 -22.51 -9.73
CA GLU A 68 -8.53 -21.59 -10.86
C GLU A 68 -7.29 -20.71 -10.72
N THR A 69 -6.55 -20.54 -11.81
CA THR A 69 -5.54 -19.49 -11.95
C THR A 69 -6.02 -18.47 -12.98
N VAL A 70 -5.82 -17.19 -12.69
CA VAL A 70 -6.26 -16.08 -13.55
C VAL A 70 -5.10 -15.12 -13.81
N THR A 71 -5.23 -14.31 -14.86
CA THR A 71 -4.29 -13.21 -15.14
C THR A 71 -4.44 -12.10 -14.11
N ALA A 72 -3.46 -11.19 -14.02
CA ALA A 72 -3.52 -10.03 -13.13
C ALA A 72 -4.74 -9.15 -13.42
N SER A 73 -5.02 -8.88 -14.70
CA SER A 73 -6.19 -8.07 -15.09
C SER A 73 -7.50 -8.68 -14.61
N ARG A 74 -7.63 -10.02 -14.70
CA ARG A 74 -8.83 -10.72 -14.23
C ARG A 74 -8.95 -10.72 -12.72
N ALA A 75 -7.83 -10.89 -11.99
CA ALA A 75 -7.80 -10.79 -10.53
C ALA A 75 -8.19 -9.39 -10.03
N ILE A 76 -7.72 -8.32 -10.70
CA ILE A 76 -8.07 -6.93 -10.39
C ILE A 76 -9.56 -6.67 -10.60
N LEU A 77 -10.13 -7.14 -11.71
CA LEU A 77 -11.57 -6.97 -12.01
C LEU A 77 -12.46 -7.71 -11.02
N LYS A 78 -12.13 -8.95 -10.69
CA LYS A 78 -12.87 -9.73 -9.69
C LYS A 78 -12.71 -9.14 -8.29
N GLY A 79 -11.51 -8.66 -7.93
CA GLY A 79 -11.17 -8.14 -6.62
C GLY A 79 -11.11 -9.20 -5.51
N LEU A 80 -11.99 -10.19 -5.55
CA LEU A 80 -12.10 -11.33 -4.63
C LEU A 80 -12.35 -12.61 -5.42
N SER A 81 -11.83 -13.74 -4.96
CA SER A 81 -12.12 -15.04 -5.56
C SER A 81 -13.52 -15.54 -5.22
N ASP A 82 -14.10 -16.39 -6.08
CA ASP A 82 -15.48 -16.90 -5.93
C ASP A 82 -15.67 -17.79 -4.67
N ASP A 83 -14.58 -18.33 -4.13
CA ASP A 83 -14.55 -19.08 -2.86
C ASP A 83 -14.39 -18.20 -1.62
N GLY A 84 -14.34 -16.88 -1.79
CA GLY A 84 -14.11 -15.90 -0.74
C GLY A 84 -12.64 -15.73 -0.33
N GLY A 85 -11.71 -16.47 -0.95
CA GLY A 85 -10.27 -16.32 -0.75
C GLY A 85 -9.69 -15.11 -1.49
N LEU A 86 -8.51 -14.67 -1.07
CA LEU A 86 -7.84 -13.53 -1.64
C LEU A 86 -6.93 -13.95 -2.81
N PHE A 87 -6.87 -13.14 -3.86
CA PHE A 87 -5.92 -13.39 -4.94
C PHE A 87 -4.48 -13.15 -4.47
N VAL A 88 -3.62 -14.14 -4.71
CA VAL A 88 -2.16 -14.07 -4.49
C VAL A 88 -1.44 -14.44 -5.78
N PRO A 89 -0.27 -13.83 -6.08
CA PRO A 89 0.53 -14.23 -7.21
C PRO A 89 1.09 -15.66 -6.97
N THR A 90 1.14 -16.46 -8.01
CA THR A 90 1.68 -17.85 -7.95
C THR A 90 3.17 -17.87 -7.57
N SER A 91 3.88 -16.78 -7.83
CA SER A 91 5.26 -16.54 -7.39
C SER A 91 5.48 -15.04 -7.16
N ILE A 92 6.33 -14.70 -6.19
CA ILE A 92 6.81 -13.31 -6.04
C ILE A 92 7.97 -13.12 -7.00
N PRO A 93 7.88 -12.17 -7.94
CA PRO A 93 8.97 -11.91 -8.89
C PRO A 93 10.18 -11.26 -8.21
N ALA A 94 11.38 -11.57 -8.68
CA ALA A 94 12.58 -10.89 -8.19
C ALA A 94 12.70 -9.47 -8.77
N LEU A 95 13.23 -8.54 -7.95
CA LEU A 95 13.63 -7.20 -8.39
C LEU A 95 15.06 -7.24 -8.91
N ASP A 96 15.23 -7.59 -10.18
CA ASP A 96 16.52 -7.81 -10.83
C ASP A 96 17.09 -6.55 -11.52
N VAL A 97 16.84 -5.38 -10.92
CA VAL A 97 17.36 -4.08 -11.37
C VAL A 97 18.46 -3.63 -10.41
N PRO A 98 19.65 -3.23 -10.90
CA PRO A 98 20.69 -2.69 -10.04
C PRO A 98 20.18 -1.49 -9.23
N MET A 99 20.56 -1.40 -7.96
CA MET A 99 20.08 -0.35 -7.06
C MET A 99 20.51 1.05 -7.54
N GLU A 100 21.71 1.19 -8.09
CA GLU A 100 22.18 2.44 -8.71
C GLU A 100 21.23 2.94 -9.81
N LYS A 101 20.68 2.02 -10.61
CA LYS A 101 19.70 2.36 -11.64
C LYS A 101 18.37 2.79 -11.04
N LEU A 102 17.88 2.09 -10.03
CA LEU A 102 16.64 2.47 -9.32
C LEU A 102 16.77 3.83 -8.63
N ALA A 103 17.94 4.11 -8.04
CA ALA A 103 18.24 5.39 -7.37
C ALA A 103 18.23 6.60 -8.31
N ALA A 104 18.43 6.38 -9.61
CA ALA A 104 18.36 7.42 -10.64
C ALA A 104 16.96 7.60 -11.24
N MET A 105 16.00 6.76 -10.91
CA MET A 105 14.64 6.76 -11.46
C MET A 105 13.71 7.70 -10.68
N SER A 106 12.72 8.25 -11.40
CA SER A 106 11.55 8.89 -10.81
C SER A 106 10.64 7.84 -10.14
N TYR A 107 9.69 8.29 -9.32
CA TYR A 107 8.69 7.40 -8.72
C TYR A 107 7.92 6.59 -9.79
N GLN A 108 7.53 7.25 -10.88
CA GLN A 108 6.78 6.63 -11.98
C GLN A 108 7.60 5.54 -12.69
N GLU A 109 8.90 5.75 -12.87
CA GLU A 109 9.80 4.75 -13.46
C GLU A 109 9.99 3.55 -12.53
N VAL A 110 10.18 3.78 -11.22
CA VAL A 110 10.21 2.69 -10.22
C VAL A 110 8.87 1.96 -10.17
N ALA A 111 7.74 2.69 -10.28
CA ALA A 111 6.42 2.07 -10.33
C ALA A 111 6.28 1.11 -11.52
N TYR A 112 6.76 1.50 -12.69
CA TYR A 112 6.77 0.61 -13.86
C TYR A 112 7.66 -0.62 -13.63
N GLU A 113 8.88 -0.44 -13.12
CA GLU A 113 9.81 -1.54 -12.87
C GLU A 113 9.24 -2.57 -11.88
N VAL A 114 8.56 -2.12 -10.84
CA VAL A 114 7.94 -3.01 -9.85
C VAL A 114 6.66 -3.64 -10.39
N MET A 115 5.72 -2.82 -10.87
CA MET A 115 4.37 -3.28 -11.21
C MET A 115 4.36 -4.17 -12.45
N SER A 116 5.23 -3.94 -13.44
CA SER A 116 5.33 -4.77 -14.65
C SER A 116 5.70 -6.23 -14.35
N ARG A 117 6.37 -6.49 -13.22
CA ARG A 117 6.71 -7.84 -12.77
C ARG A 117 5.53 -8.61 -12.19
N PHE A 118 4.56 -7.90 -11.62
CA PHE A 118 3.33 -8.49 -11.08
C PHE A 118 2.20 -8.53 -12.11
N LEU A 119 2.08 -7.48 -12.94
CA LEU A 119 0.98 -7.27 -13.87
C LEU A 119 1.39 -7.68 -15.29
N THR A 120 1.84 -8.91 -15.45
CA THR A 120 2.52 -9.40 -16.65
C THR A 120 1.64 -9.50 -17.90
N ASP A 121 0.33 -9.46 -17.76
CA ASP A 121 -0.61 -9.40 -18.88
C ASP A 121 -0.96 -7.97 -19.34
N PHE A 122 -0.48 -6.93 -18.61
CA PHE A 122 -0.52 -5.55 -19.09
C PHE A 122 0.65 -5.29 -20.04
N THR A 123 0.38 -4.60 -21.15
CA THR A 123 1.48 -4.14 -22.02
C THR A 123 2.23 -2.97 -21.37
N GLU A 124 3.43 -2.67 -21.87
CA GLU A 124 4.21 -1.54 -21.39
C GLU A 124 3.43 -0.22 -21.49
N ASP A 125 2.81 0.05 -22.65
CA ASP A 125 2.04 1.26 -22.89
C ASP A 125 0.81 1.35 -21.99
N GLU A 126 0.08 0.25 -21.78
CA GLU A 126 -1.06 0.19 -20.88
C GLU A 126 -0.66 0.55 -19.45
N LEU A 127 0.41 -0.06 -18.96
CA LEU A 127 0.85 0.15 -17.57
C LEU A 127 1.44 1.54 -17.37
N LYS A 128 2.27 2.03 -18.29
CA LYS A 128 2.80 3.40 -18.25
C LYS A 128 1.69 4.45 -18.31
N ASN A 129 0.66 4.21 -19.10
CA ASN A 129 -0.50 5.11 -19.14
C ASN A 129 -1.27 5.10 -17.80
N CYS A 130 -1.47 3.93 -17.17
CA CYS A 130 -2.07 3.86 -15.83
C CYS A 130 -1.25 4.64 -14.80
N ILE A 131 0.07 4.48 -14.81
CA ILE A 131 1.01 5.15 -13.89
C ILE A 131 0.97 6.67 -14.10
N ALA A 132 1.06 7.14 -15.34
CA ALA A 132 1.07 8.57 -15.66
C ALA A 132 -0.23 9.29 -15.26
N ASN A 133 -1.38 8.60 -15.38
CA ASN A 133 -2.67 9.16 -14.94
C ASN A 133 -2.90 9.10 -13.43
N ALA A 134 -2.13 8.27 -12.72
CA ALA A 134 -2.25 8.11 -11.27
C ALA A 134 -1.33 9.04 -10.49
N TYR A 135 -0.07 9.10 -10.87
CA TYR A 135 0.99 9.82 -10.14
C TYR A 135 1.40 11.08 -10.91
N ASP A 136 0.56 12.08 -10.86
CA ASP A 136 0.68 13.35 -11.56
C ASP A 136 0.56 14.54 -10.57
N ALA A 137 0.23 15.72 -11.06
CA ALA A 137 0.03 16.94 -10.27
C ALA A 137 -1.11 16.88 -9.22
N LYS A 138 -1.76 15.73 -9.06
CA LYS A 138 -2.64 15.45 -7.90
C LYS A 138 -1.84 15.29 -6.61
N PHE A 139 -0.58 14.88 -6.72
CA PHE A 139 0.37 14.89 -5.60
C PHE A 139 1.02 16.26 -5.50
N ASP A 140 1.24 16.74 -4.30
CA ASP A 140 1.80 18.08 -4.03
C ASP A 140 3.33 18.11 -4.03
N THR A 141 3.98 16.96 -4.29
CA THR A 141 5.42 16.83 -4.49
C THR A 141 5.76 15.95 -5.70
N GLU A 142 6.82 16.30 -6.43
CA GLU A 142 7.33 15.52 -7.56
C GLU A 142 7.89 14.14 -7.12
N GLU A 143 8.36 14.04 -5.87
CA GLU A 143 8.87 12.79 -5.32
C GLU A 143 7.76 11.77 -5.01
N ILE A 144 6.51 12.18 -4.97
CA ILE A 144 5.30 11.37 -4.67
C ILE A 144 5.32 10.76 -3.26
N ALA A 145 6.43 10.19 -2.83
CA ALA A 145 6.62 9.56 -1.52
C ALA A 145 8.02 9.91 -0.96
N PRO A 146 8.23 11.15 -0.53
CA PRO A 146 9.51 11.60 0.00
C PRO A 146 9.85 10.95 1.34
N LEU A 147 11.13 11.02 1.71
CA LEU A 147 11.66 10.61 3.00
C LEU A 147 12.08 11.84 3.81
N THR A 148 11.49 12.01 4.98
CA THR A 148 11.89 13.04 5.95
C THR A 148 12.65 12.40 7.10
N LYS A 149 13.85 12.90 7.41
CA LYS A 149 14.67 12.40 8.53
C LYS A 149 14.39 13.24 9.79
N ALA A 150 13.93 12.59 10.86
CA ALA A 150 13.73 13.23 12.16
C ALA A 150 14.09 12.24 13.27
N ASP A 151 14.74 12.71 14.34
CA ASP A 151 15.19 11.91 15.49
C ASP A 151 15.94 10.61 15.10
N GLY A 152 16.79 10.67 14.06
CA GLY A 152 17.56 9.53 13.57
C GLY A 152 16.77 8.47 12.80
N VAL A 153 15.50 8.70 12.51
CA VAL A 153 14.58 7.80 11.82
C VAL A 153 14.15 8.43 10.50
N TYR A 154 13.77 7.61 9.52
CA TYR A 154 13.29 8.06 8.21
C TYR A 154 11.79 7.87 8.13
N TYR A 155 11.03 8.96 8.01
CA TYR A 155 9.58 8.94 7.81
C TYR A 155 9.29 8.93 6.32
N LEU A 156 8.69 7.84 5.84
CA LEU A 156 8.23 7.71 4.45
C LEU A 156 6.85 8.36 4.35
N GLU A 157 6.81 9.58 3.82
CA GLU A 157 5.58 10.36 3.74
C GLU A 157 4.71 9.90 2.58
N LEU A 158 3.62 9.21 2.90
CA LEU A 158 2.69 8.61 1.93
C LEU A 158 1.40 9.43 1.77
N PHE A 159 1.41 10.69 2.20
CA PHE A 159 0.21 11.50 2.34
C PHE A 159 0.18 12.73 1.42
N HIS A 160 0.99 12.77 0.40
CA HIS A 160 1.07 13.88 -0.56
C HIS A 160 0.01 13.87 -1.66
N GLY A 161 -0.89 12.87 -1.65
CA GLY A 161 -1.96 12.74 -2.62
C GLY A 161 -3.20 13.57 -2.30
N ALA A 162 -4.21 13.47 -3.17
CA ALA A 162 -5.43 14.28 -3.17
C ALA A 162 -6.26 14.21 -1.87
N THR A 163 -6.08 13.19 -1.04
CA THR A 163 -6.82 13.04 0.23
C THR A 163 -5.92 13.03 1.46
N ILE A 164 -4.64 13.35 1.26
CA ILE A 164 -3.62 13.46 2.29
C ILE A 164 -3.50 12.22 3.19
N ALA A 165 -3.59 11.02 2.57
CA ALA A 165 -3.40 9.74 3.23
C ALA A 165 -2.82 8.70 2.27
N PHE A 166 -2.08 7.70 2.79
CA PHE A 166 -1.40 6.65 2.01
C PHE A 166 -2.32 5.87 1.05
N LYS A 167 -3.62 5.91 1.30
CA LYS A 167 -4.61 5.23 0.47
C LYS A 167 -4.62 5.77 -0.96
N ASP A 168 -4.21 7.03 -1.15
CA ASP A 168 -4.06 7.66 -2.46
C ASP A 168 -3.02 6.93 -3.32
N MET A 169 -1.95 6.38 -2.72
CA MET A 169 -0.89 5.67 -3.44
C MET A 169 -1.40 4.49 -4.26
N ALA A 170 -2.49 3.86 -3.82
CA ALA A 170 -3.10 2.74 -4.52
C ALA A 170 -4.45 3.09 -5.17
N LEU A 171 -5.23 4.00 -4.58
CA LEU A 171 -6.54 4.35 -5.10
C LEU A 171 -6.48 5.35 -6.28
N SER A 172 -5.38 6.08 -6.45
CA SER A 172 -5.16 6.89 -7.66
C SER A 172 -4.94 6.04 -8.90
N ILE A 173 -4.30 4.88 -8.80
CA ILE A 173 -4.02 4.02 -9.95
C ILE A 173 -5.08 2.94 -10.19
N LEU A 174 -5.78 2.49 -9.14
CA LEU A 174 -6.75 1.38 -9.24
C LEU A 174 -7.80 1.58 -10.34
N PRO A 175 -8.45 2.75 -10.51
CA PRO A 175 -9.44 2.94 -11.56
C PRO A 175 -8.85 2.78 -12.96
N HIS A 176 -7.63 3.22 -13.20
CA HIS A 176 -6.93 3.06 -14.48
C HIS A 176 -6.57 1.60 -14.76
N LEU A 177 -6.12 0.86 -13.73
CA LEU A 177 -5.91 -0.59 -13.83
C LEU A 177 -7.21 -1.33 -14.11
N MET A 178 -8.31 -0.97 -13.43
CA MET A 178 -9.62 -1.62 -13.60
C MET A 178 -10.20 -1.37 -14.99
N THR A 179 -10.15 -0.14 -15.49
CA THR A 179 -10.67 0.18 -16.82
C THR A 179 -9.84 -0.46 -17.94
N THR A 180 -8.52 -0.52 -17.78
CA THR A 180 -7.65 -1.25 -18.69
C THR A 180 -7.92 -2.76 -18.63
N ALA A 181 -8.06 -3.32 -17.44
CA ALA A 181 -8.43 -4.72 -17.23
C ALA A 181 -9.80 -5.05 -17.84
N ALA A 182 -10.79 -4.18 -17.69
CA ALA A 182 -12.11 -4.34 -18.31
C ALA A 182 -12.00 -4.45 -19.83
N LYS A 183 -11.27 -3.55 -20.49
CA LYS A 183 -11.01 -3.59 -21.93
C LYS A 183 -10.35 -4.89 -22.35
N LYS A 184 -9.31 -5.34 -21.64
CA LYS A 184 -8.58 -6.59 -21.92
C LYS A 184 -9.47 -7.83 -21.84
N ASN A 185 -10.41 -7.84 -20.90
CA ASN A 185 -11.32 -8.95 -20.66
C ASN A 185 -12.67 -8.82 -21.40
N GLY A 186 -12.80 -7.85 -22.31
CA GLY A 186 -14.00 -7.68 -23.13
C GLY A 186 -15.24 -7.25 -22.36
N VAL A 187 -15.06 -6.70 -21.14
CA VAL A 187 -16.14 -6.18 -20.30
C VAL A 187 -16.64 -4.87 -20.89
N LYS A 188 -17.95 -4.80 -21.16
CA LYS A 188 -18.62 -3.63 -21.75
C LYS A 188 -19.38 -2.80 -20.72
N ASN A 189 -19.73 -3.40 -19.59
CA ASN A 189 -20.50 -2.76 -18.54
C ASN A 189 -19.66 -1.72 -17.82
N GLU A 190 -20.30 -0.61 -17.44
CA GLU A 190 -19.71 0.41 -16.57
C GLU A 190 -19.48 -0.19 -15.17
N ILE A 191 -18.27 0.02 -14.63
CA ILE A 191 -17.88 -0.53 -13.32
C ILE A 191 -18.43 0.37 -12.22
N VAL A 192 -19.27 -0.19 -11.35
CA VAL A 192 -19.85 0.50 -10.20
C VAL A 192 -19.14 0.06 -8.94
N ILE A 193 -18.44 0.99 -8.30
CA ILE A 193 -17.78 0.78 -7.01
C ILE A 193 -18.79 1.14 -5.92
N LEU A 194 -19.13 0.15 -5.07
CA LEU A 194 -19.84 0.39 -3.83
C LEU A 194 -18.85 0.30 -2.67
N THR A 195 -18.89 1.25 -1.77
CA THR A 195 -18.05 1.20 -0.56
C THR A 195 -18.79 1.77 0.64
N ALA A 196 -18.61 1.13 1.79
CA ALA A 196 -18.92 1.71 3.09
C ALA A 196 -17.61 2.25 3.68
N THR A 197 -17.66 3.40 4.34
CA THR A 197 -16.47 4.03 4.89
C THR A 197 -16.72 4.64 6.26
N SER A 198 -15.69 4.58 7.10
CA SER A 198 -15.55 5.38 8.32
C SER A 198 -14.79 6.70 8.08
N GLY A 199 -14.59 7.10 6.79
CA GLY A 199 -13.97 8.36 6.40
C GLY A 199 -12.94 8.19 5.26
N ASP A 200 -11.73 7.79 5.56
CA ASP A 200 -10.56 7.86 4.66
C ASP A 200 -10.66 7.05 3.37
N THR A 201 -11.09 5.78 3.46
CA THR A 201 -11.11 4.88 2.30
C THR A 201 -12.13 5.34 1.27
N GLY A 202 -13.31 5.75 1.71
CA GLY A 202 -14.35 6.27 0.82
C GLY A 202 -13.92 7.55 0.12
N LYS A 203 -13.33 8.48 0.87
CA LYS A 203 -12.82 9.73 0.29
C LYS A 203 -11.71 9.46 -0.73
N ALA A 204 -10.73 8.64 -0.41
CA ALA A 204 -9.63 8.33 -1.33
C ALA A 204 -10.14 7.57 -2.58
N ALA A 205 -11.11 6.66 -2.43
CA ALA A 205 -11.73 5.99 -3.55
C ALA A 205 -12.49 6.99 -4.45
N MET A 206 -13.28 7.89 -3.86
CA MET A 206 -13.96 8.92 -4.66
C MET A 206 -12.99 9.80 -5.42
N ALA A 207 -11.93 10.28 -4.79
CA ALA A 207 -10.93 11.11 -5.45
C ALA A 207 -10.24 10.38 -6.60
N GLY A 208 -9.91 9.09 -6.41
CA GLY A 208 -9.28 8.27 -7.45
C GLY A 208 -10.20 7.94 -8.63
N PHE A 209 -11.48 7.66 -8.37
CA PHE A 209 -12.47 7.32 -9.40
C PHE A 209 -13.17 8.53 -10.03
N ALA A 210 -13.00 9.74 -9.49
CA ALA A 210 -13.65 10.95 -9.99
C ALA A 210 -13.37 11.17 -11.48
N ASP A 211 -14.44 11.26 -12.26
CA ASP A 211 -14.42 11.50 -13.72
C ASP A 211 -13.60 10.48 -14.55
N VAL A 212 -13.28 9.30 -13.99
CA VAL A 212 -12.63 8.21 -14.76
C VAL A 212 -13.70 7.54 -15.64
N PRO A 213 -13.55 7.57 -16.98
CA PRO A 213 -14.55 7.03 -17.89
C PRO A 213 -14.78 5.52 -17.69
N GLY A 214 -16.05 5.10 -17.74
CA GLY A 214 -16.43 3.69 -17.56
C GLY A 214 -16.48 3.23 -16.10
N THR A 215 -16.46 4.19 -15.16
CA THR A 215 -16.61 3.90 -13.73
C THR A 215 -17.65 4.81 -13.07
N ARG A 216 -18.31 4.31 -12.04
CA ARG A 216 -19.09 5.07 -11.05
C ARG A 216 -18.70 4.66 -9.65
N ILE A 217 -18.81 5.59 -8.70
CA ILE A 217 -18.58 5.29 -7.30
C ILE A 217 -19.70 5.81 -6.43
N ILE A 218 -20.19 4.94 -5.55
CA ILE A 218 -21.23 5.26 -4.56
C ILE A 218 -20.65 4.91 -3.18
N VAL A 219 -20.55 5.92 -2.33
CA VAL A 219 -19.97 5.81 -0.98
C VAL A 219 -21.08 6.01 0.04
N PHE A 220 -21.20 5.04 0.96
CA PHE A 220 -22.08 5.12 2.12
C PHE A 220 -21.25 5.37 3.37
N TYR A 221 -21.67 6.36 4.18
CA TYR A 221 -21.04 6.65 5.47
C TYR A 221 -22.09 6.86 6.57
N PRO A 222 -21.80 6.53 7.83
CA PRO A 222 -22.72 6.76 8.94
C PRO A 222 -22.86 8.27 9.22
N LYS A 223 -24.08 8.78 9.21
CA LYS A 223 -24.37 10.17 9.58
C LYS A 223 -23.86 10.41 11.01
N ASN A 224 -23.05 11.45 11.20
CA ASN A 224 -22.38 11.76 12.48
C ASN A 224 -21.35 10.70 12.96
N GLY A 225 -20.94 9.76 12.12
CA GLY A 225 -19.97 8.71 12.45
C GLY A 225 -18.57 8.91 11.86
N VAL A 226 -18.27 10.11 11.34
CA VAL A 226 -16.97 10.48 10.76
C VAL A 226 -16.54 11.85 11.29
N SER A 227 -15.24 12.19 11.22
CA SER A 227 -14.79 13.52 11.66
C SER A 227 -15.34 14.63 10.76
N PRO A 228 -15.48 15.87 11.27
CA PRO A 228 -15.98 17.01 10.47
C PRO A 228 -15.14 17.26 9.19
N ILE A 229 -13.83 17.09 9.23
CA ILE A 229 -12.96 17.23 8.07
C ILE A 229 -13.25 16.11 7.06
N GLN A 230 -13.35 14.87 7.52
CA GLN A 230 -13.64 13.72 6.64
C GLN A 230 -15.02 13.84 6.00
N GLU A 231 -16.04 14.22 6.75
CA GLU A 231 -17.38 14.47 6.19
C GLU A 231 -17.33 15.56 5.13
N LYS A 232 -16.73 16.70 5.46
CA LYS A 232 -16.62 17.82 4.53
C LYS A 232 -15.86 17.44 3.26
N GLN A 233 -14.77 16.68 3.39
CA GLN A 233 -14.06 16.13 2.23
C GLN A 233 -14.95 15.26 1.33
N MET A 234 -15.86 14.46 1.90
CA MET A 234 -16.77 13.60 1.14
C MET A 234 -17.90 14.37 0.49
N VAL A 235 -18.62 15.19 1.25
CA VAL A 235 -19.82 15.89 0.74
C VAL A 235 -19.50 17.01 -0.25
N THR A 236 -18.26 17.46 -0.33
CA THR A 236 -17.76 18.44 -1.30
C THR A 236 -17.02 17.82 -2.50
N GLN A 237 -16.93 16.48 -2.57
CA GLN A 237 -16.20 15.79 -3.64
C GLN A 237 -16.80 16.11 -5.00
N LYS A 238 -15.98 16.60 -5.91
CA LYS A 238 -16.34 16.83 -7.32
C LYS A 238 -16.25 15.52 -8.11
N GLY A 239 -16.97 15.45 -9.23
CA GLY A 239 -16.99 14.33 -10.15
C GLY A 239 -18.40 13.98 -10.60
N LYS A 240 -18.62 13.83 -11.91
CA LYS A 240 -19.95 13.52 -12.48
C LYS A 240 -20.40 12.09 -12.18
N ASN A 241 -19.46 11.22 -11.85
CA ASN A 241 -19.64 9.79 -11.59
C ASN A 241 -19.49 9.43 -10.10
N THR A 242 -19.44 10.43 -9.20
CA THR A 242 -19.29 10.26 -7.75
C THR A 242 -20.59 10.52 -7.02
N HIS A 243 -20.96 9.64 -6.08
CA HIS A 243 -22.16 9.77 -5.26
C HIS A 243 -21.83 9.45 -3.81
N VAL A 244 -22.32 10.26 -2.89
CA VAL A 244 -22.13 10.11 -1.44
C VAL A 244 -23.48 10.07 -0.76
N VAL A 245 -23.66 9.13 0.15
CA VAL A 245 -24.92 8.90 0.86
C VAL A 245 -24.64 8.76 2.36
N ALA A 246 -25.23 9.62 3.17
CA ALA A 246 -25.24 9.46 4.60
C ALA A 246 -26.32 8.45 4.99
N ILE A 247 -26.01 7.45 5.81
CA ILE A 247 -27.01 6.52 6.31
C ILE A 247 -27.39 6.83 7.77
N HIS A 248 -28.65 6.59 8.10
CA HIS A 248 -29.13 6.58 9.47
C HIS A 248 -28.80 5.24 10.14
N GLY A 249 -27.57 5.08 10.59
CA GLY A 249 -27.00 3.87 11.17
C GLY A 249 -25.53 4.05 11.51
N ASN A 250 -24.88 2.98 11.91
CA ASN A 250 -23.45 2.97 12.20
C ASN A 250 -22.64 2.42 11.01
N PHE A 251 -21.30 2.33 11.17
CA PHE A 251 -20.42 1.83 10.11
C PHE A 251 -20.67 0.36 9.76
N ASP A 252 -21.01 -0.47 10.74
CA ASP A 252 -21.30 -1.90 10.51
C ASP A 252 -22.61 -2.08 9.72
N ASP A 253 -23.59 -1.20 9.95
CA ASP A 253 -24.82 -1.15 9.15
C ASP A 253 -24.53 -0.81 7.69
N ALA A 254 -23.72 0.23 7.45
CA ALA A 254 -23.27 0.60 6.10
C ALA A 254 -22.55 -0.55 5.40
N GLN A 255 -21.61 -1.19 6.11
CA GLN A 255 -20.81 -2.30 5.58
C GLN A 255 -21.68 -3.53 5.28
N THR A 256 -22.62 -3.84 6.16
CA THR A 256 -23.58 -4.95 6.00
C THR A 256 -24.50 -4.69 4.82
N GLY A 257 -25.01 -3.46 4.65
CA GLY A 257 -25.83 -3.06 3.52
C GLY A 257 -25.10 -3.22 2.18
N VAL A 258 -23.85 -2.75 2.10
CA VAL A 258 -23.01 -2.92 0.90
C VAL A 258 -22.77 -4.41 0.61
N LYS A 259 -22.43 -5.24 1.62
CA LYS A 259 -22.23 -6.69 1.44
C LYS A 259 -23.50 -7.39 0.96
N LYS A 260 -24.68 -7.02 1.47
CA LYS A 260 -25.97 -7.56 1.02
C LYS A 260 -26.18 -7.27 -0.47
N MET A 261 -25.94 -6.03 -0.91
CA MET A 261 -26.09 -5.65 -2.33
C MET A 261 -25.11 -6.40 -3.25
N PHE A 262 -23.86 -6.63 -2.83
CA PHE A 262 -22.90 -7.46 -3.59
C PHE A 262 -23.36 -8.91 -3.75
N ASN A 263 -24.05 -9.45 -2.77
CA ASN A 263 -24.51 -10.84 -2.76
C ASN A 263 -25.94 -11.00 -3.37
N ASP A 264 -26.62 -9.91 -3.66
CA ASP A 264 -27.94 -9.90 -4.27
C ASP A 264 -27.85 -10.18 -5.78
N LYS A 265 -28.14 -11.43 -6.16
CA LYS A 265 -28.08 -11.88 -7.56
C LYS A 265 -29.15 -11.22 -8.45
N GLU A 266 -30.31 -10.86 -7.89
CA GLU A 266 -31.38 -10.21 -8.64
C GLU A 266 -30.99 -8.77 -8.95
N LEU A 267 -30.51 -8.03 -7.97
CA LEU A 267 -29.96 -6.67 -8.16
C LEU A 267 -28.78 -6.70 -9.14
N GLY A 268 -27.86 -7.63 -8.99
CA GLY A 268 -26.71 -7.78 -9.88
C GLY A 268 -27.13 -8.02 -11.33
N LYS A 269 -28.15 -8.86 -11.57
CA LYS A 269 -28.69 -9.11 -12.90
C LYS A 269 -29.42 -7.89 -13.47
N GLU A 270 -30.27 -7.26 -12.65
CA GLU A 270 -30.97 -6.01 -13.06
C GLU A 270 -29.98 -4.94 -13.55
N LEU A 271 -28.88 -4.75 -12.80
CA LEU A 271 -27.87 -3.78 -13.14
C LEU A 271 -27.07 -4.19 -14.39
N ALA A 272 -26.76 -5.49 -14.52
CA ALA A 272 -26.08 -6.00 -15.72
C ALA A 272 -26.90 -5.79 -16.99
N ASP A 273 -28.21 -6.00 -16.94
CA ASP A 273 -29.13 -5.76 -18.05
C ASP A 273 -29.20 -4.26 -18.44
N LYS A 274 -28.86 -3.35 -17.50
CA LYS A 274 -28.75 -1.90 -17.74
C LYS A 274 -27.33 -1.45 -18.12
N GLY A 275 -26.38 -2.37 -18.26
CA GLY A 275 -24.99 -2.06 -18.63
C GLY A 275 -24.07 -1.70 -17.46
N PHE A 276 -24.41 -2.07 -16.22
CA PHE A 276 -23.60 -1.85 -15.03
C PHE A 276 -23.13 -3.16 -14.42
N GLN A 277 -21.98 -3.14 -13.73
CA GLN A 277 -21.53 -4.25 -12.91
C GLN A 277 -20.85 -3.75 -11.64
N PHE A 278 -21.14 -4.40 -10.52
CA PHE A 278 -20.46 -4.12 -9.27
C PHE A 278 -18.99 -4.58 -9.30
N SER A 279 -18.15 -3.79 -8.66
CA SER A 279 -16.77 -4.17 -8.32
C SER A 279 -16.37 -3.52 -6.99
N SER A 280 -15.26 -4.00 -6.42
CA SER A 280 -14.79 -3.57 -5.11
C SER A 280 -13.43 -2.87 -5.21
N ALA A 281 -13.35 -1.68 -4.60
CA ALA A 281 -12.11 -0.96 -4.37
C ALA A 281 -11.53 -1.21 -2.97
N ASN A 282 -11.94 -2.27 -2.27
CA ASN A 282 -11.46 -2.61 -0.93
C ASN A 282 -9.96 -2.97 -0.91
N SER A 283 -9.33 -2.90 0.27
CA SER A 283 -7.90 -3.19 0.46
C SER A 283 -7.49 -4.62 0.08
N ILE A 284 -8.45 -5.55 -0.01
CA ILE A 284 -8.22 -6.94 -0.42
C ILE A 284 -8.00 -7.09 -1.93
N ASN A 285 -8.38 -6.11 -2.77
CA ASN A 285 -8.10 -6.16 -4.20
C ASN A 285 -6.59 -6.13 -4.44
N ILE A 286 -6.07 -7.08 -5.23
CA ILE A 286 -4.65 -7.15 -5.55
C ILE A 286 -4.14 -5.89 -6.28
N GLY A 287 -5.00 -5.21 -7.04
CA GLY A 287 -4.71 -3.91 -7.66
C GLY A 287 -4.49 -2.77 -6.67
N ARG A 288 -4.80 -2.98 -5.37
CA ARG A 288 -4.43 -2.08 -4.28
C ARG A 288 -3.17 -2.50 -3.55
N LEU A 289 -2.82 -3.78 -3.56
CA LEU A 289 -1.62 -4.27 -2.88
C LEU A 289 -0.37 -4.00 -3.70
N VAL A 290 -0.38 -4.36 -4.98
CA VAL A 290 0.81 -4.25 -5.85
C VAL A 290 1.39 -2.83 -5.92
N PRO A 291 0.60 -1.75 -6.09
CA PRO A 291 1.14 -0.39 -6.09
C PRO A 291 1.84 0.01 -4.79
N GLN A 292 1.50 -0.61 -3.67
CA GLN A 292 2.12 -0.32 -2.38
C GLN A 292 3.53 -0.90 -2.24
N VAL A 293 3.91 -1.88 -3.04
CA VAL A 293 5.29 -2.40 -3.07
C VAL A 293 6.25 -1.33 -3.59
N VAL A 294 5.77 -0.48 -4.49
CA VAL A 294 6.56 0.55 -5.20
C VAL A 294 7.26 1.50 -4.22
N TYR A 295 6.52 2.07 -3.27
CA TYR A 295 7.07 3.09 -2.39
C TYR A 295 8.14 2.54 -1.41
N TYR A 296 8.14 1.25 -1.10
CA TYR A 296 9.23 0.66 -0.31
C TYR A 296 10.50 0.48 -1.14
N VAL A 297 10.37 0.08 -2.39
CA VAL A 297 11.52 0.02 -3.33
C VAL A 297 12.07 1.42 -3.57
N TYR A 298 11.20 2.40 -3.80
CA TYR A 298 11.57 3.81 -4.00
C TYR A 298 12.26 4.40 -2.76
N ALA A 299 11.71 4.15 -1.56
CA ALA A 299 12.32 4.61 -0.31
C ALA A 299 13.73 4.04 -0.11
N TYR A 300 13.92 2.74 -0.33
CA TYR A 300 15.23 2.11 -0.22
C TYR A 300 16.22 2.71 -1.24
N ALA A 301 15.79 2.87 -2.48
CA ALA A 301 16.60 3.48 -3.54
C ALA A 301 17.03 4.92 -3.19
N ASN A 302 16.13 5.72 -2.59
CA ASN A 302 16.44 7.07 -2.14
C ASN A 302 17.39 7.10 -0.94
N LEU A 303 17.30 6.17 -0.01
CA LEU A 303 18.28 6.04 1.08
C LEU A 303 19.69 5.78 0.53
N VAL A 304 19.82 4.89 -0.46
CA VAL A 304 21.11 4.63 -1.15
C VAL A 304 21.57 5.86 -1.93
N LYS A 305 20.69 6.49 -2.71
CA LYS A 305 20.97 7.71 -3.49
C LYS A 305 21.53 8.85 -2.63
N ASN A 306 20.95 9.03 -1.44
CA ASN A 306 21.33 10.09 -0.52
C ASN A 306 22.54 9.73 0.36
N GLY A 307 23.13 8.54 0.20
CA GLY A 307 24.27 8.07 0.99
C GLY A 307 23.94 7.76 2.46
N GLU A 308 22.64 7.61 2.77
CA GLU A 308 22.18 7.27 4.12
C GLU A 308 22.44 5.80 4.45
N ILE A 309 22.41 4.92 3.44
CA ILE A 309 22.78 3.50 3.54
C ILE A 309 23.68 3.10 2.36
N ALA A 310 24.48 2.04 2.56
CA ALA A 310 25.17 1.37 1.47
C ALA A 310 24.20 0.46 0.68
N ASP A 311 24.49 0.20 -0.60
CA ASP A 311 23.74 -0.81 -1.36
C ASP A 311 23.88 -2.19 -0.71
N GLY A 312 22.76 -2.86 -0.48
CA GLY A 312 22.70 -4.15 0.25
C GLY A 312 22.67 -4.01 1.78
N GLU A 313 22.82 -2.81 2.35
CA GLU A 313 22.64 -2.58 3.77
C GLU A 313 21.19 -2.81 4.17
N LYS A 314 20.96 -3.59 5.24
CA LYS A 314 19.60 -3.90 5.68
C LYS A 314 18.97 -2.72 6.41
N ILE A 315 17.66 -2.56 6.22
CA ILE A 315 16.84 -1.60 6.96
C ILE A 315 15.70 -2.32 7.70
N ASN A 316 15.19 -1.69 8.75
CA ASN A 316 13.91 -2.07 9.34
C ASN A 316 12.78 -1.21 8.74
N VAL A 317 11.58 -1.75 8.71
CA VAL A 317 10.38 -1.03 8.27
C VAL A 317 9.32 -1.14 9.35
N THR A 318 8.86 0.01 9.88
CA THR A 318 7.77 0.08 10.86
C THR A 318 6.51 0.60 10.19
N VAL A 319 5.39 -0.09 10.40
CA VAL A 319 4.13 0.22 9.71
C VAL A 319 2.98 0.29 10.69
N PRO A 320 2.26 1.43 10.77
CA PRO A 320 0.99 1.49 11.49
C PRO A 320 -0.03 0.61 10.75
N THR A 321 -0.52 -0.44 11.43
CA THR A 321 -1.15 -1.57 10.76
C THR A 321 -2.58 -1.80 11.22
N GLY A 322 -3.53 -1.70 10.27
CA GLY A 322 -4.91 -2.15 10.40
C GLY A 322 -5.15 -3.39 9.52
N ASN A 323 -5.65 -3.19 8.29
CA ASN A 323 -5.98 -4.26 7.34
C ASN A 323 -4.78 -4.99 6.71
N PHE A 324 -3.58 -4.82 7.23
CA PHE A 324 -2.34 -5.53 6.86
C PHE A 324 -1.82 -5.27 5.43
N GLY A 325 -2.50 -4.49 4.60
CA GLY A 325 -2.12 -4.28 3.20
C GLY A 325 -0.75 -3.61 3.04
N ASN A 326 -0.50 -2.57 3.81
CA ASN A 326 0.73 -1.77 3.75
C ASN A 326 1.96 -2.60 4.18
N ILE A 327 1.94 -3.23 5.35
CA ILE A 327 3.07 -4.06 5.81
C ILE A 327 3.27 -5.32 4.95
N LEU A 328 2.20 -5.87 4.39
CA LEU A 328 2.29 -6.98 3.42
C LEU A 328 3.00 -6.55 2.13
N ALA A 329 2.82 -5.31 1.69
CA ALA A 329 3.56 -4.75 0.55
C ALA A 329 5.06 -4.63 0.87
N ALA A 330 5.44 -4.23 2.08
CA ALA A 330 6.83 -4.27 2.54
C ALA A 330 7.39 -5.71 2.57
N PHE A 331 6.58 -6.67 3.02
CA PHE A 331 6.93 -8.08 2.97
C PHE A 331 7.13 -8.59 1.53
N TYR A 332 6.29 -8.17 0.59
CA TYR A 332 6.48 -8.50 -0.84
C TYR A 332 7.75 -7.86 -1.39
N ALA A 333 8.06 -6.61 -1.04
CA ALA A 333 9.32 -5.97 -1.41
C ALA A 333 10.54 -6.75 -0.88
N LYS A 334 10.50 -7.22 0.38
CA LYS A 334 11.51 -8.12 0.95
C LYS A 334 11.64 -9.42 0.17
N GLN A 335 10.52 -10.04 -0.20
CA GLN A 335 10.50 -11.27 -0.99
C GLN A 335 11.01 -11.06 -2.43
N MET A 336 10.90 -9.85 -2.97
CA MET A 336 11.51 -9.45 -4.26
C MET A 336 13.02 -9.30 -4.18
N GLY A 337 13.60 -9.31 -2.97
CA GLY A 337 15.03 -9.17 -2.72
C GLY A 337 15.47 -7.84 -2.10
N LEU A 338 14.53 -6.94 -1.73
CA LEU A 338 14.87 -5.71 -1.02
C LEU A 338 15.47 -6.04 0.36
N PRO A 339 16.62 -5.44 0.75
CA PRO A 339 17.30 -5.78 2.02
C PRO A 339 16.55 -5.22 3.25
N ILE A 340 15.44 -5.86 3.61
CA ILE A 340 14.67 -5.54 4.83
C ILE A 340 15.04 -6.56 5.91
N ALA A 341 15.50 -6.09 7.07
CA ALA A 341 15.81 -6.93 8.23
C ALA A 341 14.53 -7.34 8.96
N LYS A 342 13.81 -6.35 9.51
CA LYS A 342 12.57 -6.54 10.27
C LYS A 342 11.41 -5.75 9.70
N LEU A 343 10.22 -6.33 9.85
CA LEU A 343 8.92 -5.73 9.60
C LEU A 343 8.24 -5.54 10.95
N ILE A 344 8.15 -4.30 11.41
CA ILE A 344 7.62 -3.94 12.72
C ILE A 344 6.15 -3.56 12.54
N CYS A 345 5.26 -4.44 12.98
CA CYS A 345 3.81 -4.27 12.93
C CYS A 345 3.34 -3.50 14.15
N ALA A 346 2.96 -2.24 13.97
CA ALA A 346 2.46 -1.40 15.02
C ALA A 346 0.93 -1.45 15.08
N SER A 347 0.37 -1.77 16.25
CA SER A 347 -1.07 -1.76 16.55
C SER A 347 -1.40 -0.59 17.47
N ASN A 348 -2.65 -0.08 17.42
CA ASN A 348 -3.21 0.74 18.48
C ASN A 348 -3.85 -0.16 19.58
N GLU A 349 -4.73 0.37 20.41
CA GLU A 349 -5.38 -0.41 21.48
C GLU A 349 -6.23 -1.58 20.95
N ASN A 350 -6.64 -1.57 19.68
CA ASN A 350 -7.19 -2.74 18.99
C ASN A 350 -6.06 -3.71 18.58
N LYS A 351 -5.40 -4.30 19.56
CA LYS A 351 -4.13 -4.98 19.46
C LYS A 351 -4.19 -6.45 19.02
N VAL A 352 -5.15 -6.81 18.18
CA VAL A 352 -5.32 -8.20 17.69
C VAL A 352 -4.07 -8.71 16.96
N LEU A 353 -3.39 -7.86 16.18
CA LEU A 353 -2.16 -8.22 15.48
C LEU A 353 -0.97 -8.38 16.44
N PHE A 354 -0.84 -7.51 17.45
CA PHE A 354 0.17 -7.67 18.49
C PHE A 354 0.05 -9.02 19.18
N ASP A 355 -1.14 -9.38 19.65
CA ASP A 355 -1.39 -10.65 20.31
C ASP A 355 -1.07 -11.83 19.37
N PHE A 356 -1.46 -11.73 18.09
CA PHE A 356 -1.15 -12.74 17.07
C PHE A 356 0.37 -12.94 16.90
N PHE A 357 1.14 -11.88 16.71
CA PHE A 357 2.59 -11.99 16.53
C PHE A 357 3.31 -12.51 17.78
N ARG A 358 2.75 -12.28 18.97
CA ARG A 358 3.33 -12.75 20.25
C ARG A 358 2.99 -14.21 20.56
N THR A 359 1.79 -14.66 20.19
CA THR A 359 1.26 -15.97 20.63
C THR A 359 1.08 -16.97 19.49
N GLY A 360 0.88 -16.50 18.28
CA GLY A 360 0.41 -17.29 17.13
C GLY A 360 -1.10 -17.52 17.14
N VAL A 361 -1.84 -16.92 18.08
CA VAL A 361 -3.30 -17.00 18.16
C VAL A 361 -3.90 -15.70 17.65
N TYR A 362 -4.77 -15.79 16.66
CA TYR A 362 -5.61 -14.69 16.20
C TYR A 362 -6.99 -14.81 16.81
N ASP A 363 -7.41 -13.84 17.61
CA ASP A 363 -8.70 -13.86 18.31
C ASP A 363 -9.40 -12.50 18.15
N ARG A 364 -10.53 -12.51 17.42
CA ARG A 364 -11.39 -11.32 17.21
C ARG A 364 -12.47 -11.14 18.30
N ASN A 365 -12.62 -12.11 19.21
CA ASN A 365 -13.64 -12.09 20.28
C ASN A 365 -13.20 -11.15 21.40
N ARG A 366 -13.23 -9.86 21.13
CA ARG A 366 -12.84 -8.79 22.04
C ARG A 366 -13.66 -7.55 21.78
N ASP A 367 -13.64 -6.60 22.71
CA ASP A 367 -14.30 -5.31 22.54
C ASP A 367 -13.61 -4.51 21.44
N PHE A 368 -14.40 -3.76 20.67
CA PHE A 368 -13.93 -2.79 19.71
C PHE A 368 -13.71 -1.44 20.40
N ILE A 369 -12.54 -0.86 20.25
CA ILE A 369 -12.13 0.39 20.87
C ILE A 369 -12.05 1.46 19.78
N LEU A 370 -12.74 2.59 19.98
CA LEU A 370 -12.59 3.77 19.14
C LEU A 370 -11.35 4.55 19.62
N THR A 371 -10.41 4.80 18.70
CA THR A 371 -9.16 5.48 19.01
C THR A 371 -8.96 6.74 18.15
N THR A 372 -7.91 7.51 18.46
CA THR A 372 -7.49 8.65 17.63
C THR A 372 -6.81 8.24 16.30
N SER A 373 -6.54 6.94 16.10
CA SER A 373 -5.99 6.37 14.87
C SER A 373 -6.99 5.43 14.15
N PRO A 374 -8.13 5.95 13.66
CA PRO A 374 -9.30 5.14 13.28
C PRO A 374 -9.07 4.18 12.10
N SER A 375 -8.07 4.42 11.24
CA SER A 375 -7.74 3.47 10.16
C SER A 375 -7.13 2.16 10.66
N MET A 376 -6.74 2.10 11.95
CA MET A 376 -6.20 0.93 12.63
C MET A 376 -7.24 0.26 13.55
N ASP A 377 -8.43 0.85 13.72
CA ASP A 377 -9.52 0.28 14.51
C ASP A 377 -10.15 -0.90 13.77
N ILE A 378 -9.61 -2.07 14.00
CA ILE A 378 -10.06 -3.31 13.38
C ILE A 378 -10.03 -4.49 14.35
N LEU A 379 -10.96 -5.42 14.17
CA LEU A 379 -10.93 -6.74 14.80
C LEU A 379 -10.55 -7.84 13.81
N ILE A 380 -10.74 -7.61 12.51
CA ILE A 380 -10.34 -8.52 11.43
C ILE A 380 -9.39 -7.80 10.48
N SER A 381 -8.14 -8.25 10.46
CA SER A 381 -7.09 -7.75 9.57
C SER A 381 -7.10 -8.54 8.26
N SER A 382 -7.83 -8.02 7.26
CA SER A 382 -8.24 -8.80 6.09
C SER A 382 -7.09 -9.31 5.21
N ASN A 383 -6.00 -8.55 5.03
CA ASN A 383 -4.87 -9.00 4.20
C ASN A 383 -3.90 -9.92 4.96
N LEU A 384 -4.08 -10.11 6.26
CA LEU A 384 -3.27 -11.07 7.03
C LEU A 384 -3.42 -12.49 6.46
N GLU A 385 -4.58 -12.83 5.90
CA GLU A 385 -4.83 -14.10 5.20
C GLU A 385 -3.75 -14.40 4.14
N ARG A 386 -3.27 -13.39 3.42
CA ARG A 386 -2.18 -13.56 2.44
C ARG A 386 -0.85 -13.96 3.10
N LEU A 387 -0.57 -13.43 4.29
CA LEU A 387 0.61 -13.85 5.07
C LEU A 387 0.41 -15.27 5.59
N ILE A 388 -0.77 -15.58 6.16
CA ILE A 388 -1.11 -16.92 6.65
C ILE A 388 -0.91 -17.96 5.55
N TYR A 389 -1.45 -17.72 4.35
CA TYR A 389 -1.24 -18.57 3.20
C TYR A 389 0.26 -18.80 2.90
N ARG A 390 1.09 -17.74 2.95
CA ARG A 390 2.53 -17.82 2.69
C ARG A 390 3.28 -18.64 3.74
N ILE A 391 3.07 -18.35 5.02
CA ILE A 391 3.74 -19.06 6.13
C ILE A 391 3.24 -20.51 6.30
N ALA A 392 2.06 -20.82 5.76
CA ALA A 392 1.56 -22.21 5.63
C ALA A 392 2.21 -22.97 4.44
N GLY A 393 3.30 -22.47 3.86
CA GLY A 393 3.96 -23.09 2.73
C GLY A 393 3.14 -23.01 1.43
N ASN A 394 2.30 -21.99 1.27
CA ASN A 394 1.33 -21.80 0.18
C ASN A 394 0.25 -22.91 0.13
N SER A 395 -0.14 -23.45 1.29
CA SER A 395 -1.17 -24.47 1.43
C SER A 395 -2.56 -23.85 1.46
N GLU A 396 -3.31 -24.02 0.38
CA GLU A 396 -4.70 -23.58 0.25
C GLU A 396 -5.63 -24.29 1.28
N ALA A 397 -5.32 -25.55 1.60
CA ALA A 397 -6.11 -26.32 2.55
C ALA A 397 -5.92 -25.80 3.98
N ALA A 398 -4.68 -25.52 4.39
CA ALA A 398 -4.39 -24.98 5.72
C ALA A 398 -4.97 -23.56 5.89
N ASP A 399 -4.83 -22.69 4.88
CA ASP A 399 -5.41 -21.36 4.92
C ASP A 399 -6.94 -21.40 5.03
N ARG A 400 -7.58 -22.25 4.23
CA ARG A 400 -9.05 -22.43 4.27
C ARG A 400 -9.53 -22.87 5.64
N GLU A 401 -8.85 -23.84 6.28
CA GLU A 401 -9.18 -24.33 7.62
C GLU A 401 -9.11 -23.19 8.65
N LEU A 402 -8.00 -22.45 8.70
CA LEU A 402 -7.83 -21.33 9.63
C LEU A 402 -8.87 -20.22 9.39
N MET A 403 -9.21 -19.92 8.13
CA MET A 403 -10.25 -18.92 7.83
C MET A 403 -11.67 -19.41 8.18
N GLN A 404 -11.92 -20.72 8.11
CA GLN A 404 -13.17 -21.31 8.59
C GLN A 404 -13.29 -21.23 10.12
N ASP A 405 -12.21 -21.50 10.85
CA ASP A 405 -12.15 -21.34 12.30
C ASP A 405 -12.39 -19.90 12.72
N LEU A 406 -11.76 -18.94 12.02
CA LEU A 406 -12.01 -17.51 12.24
C LEU A 406 -13.49 -17.14 12.00
N ALA A 407 -14.10 -17.69 10.97
CA ALA A 407 -15.51 -17.40 10.66
C ALA A 407 -16.46 -17.99 11.70
N LYS A 408 -16.21 -19.23 12.13
CA LYS A 408 -17.07 -20.00 13.02
C LYS A 408 -16.86 -19.63 14.50
N ASP A 409 -15.60 -19.66 14.95
CA ASP A 409 -15.24 -19.58 16.37
C ASP A 409 -14.65 -18.20 16.74
N GLY A 410 -14.42 -17.33 15.74
CA GLY A 410 -13.84 -16.00 15.91
C GLY A 410 -12.33 -16.02 16.18
N LYS A 411 -11.68 -17.18 16.13
CA LYS A 411 -10.25 -17.34 16.42
C LYS A 411 -9.65 -18.53 15.68
N TYR A 412 -8.32 -18.47 15.50
CA TYR A 412 -7.50 -19.60 15.07
C TYR A 412 -6.11 -19.54 15.73
N GLU A 413 -5.39 -20.66 15.71
CA GLU A 413 -3.98 -20.74 16.10
C GLU A 413 -3.16 -21.33 14.96
N ILE A 414 -2.04 -20.68 14.64
CA ILE A 414 -1.09 -21.18 13.64
C ILE A 414 -0.14 -22.23 14.26
N THR A 415 0.36 -23.14 13.42
CA THR A 415 1.27 -24.20 13.85
C THR A 415 2.64 -23.65 14.25
N ASP A 416 3.42 -24.41 15.04
CA ASP A 416 4.79 -24.03 15.41
C ASP A 416 5.72 -23.88 14.19
N ALA A 417 5.47 -24.60 13.12
CA ALA A 417 6.18 -24.42 11.85
C ALA A 417 5.87 -23.04 11.25
N MET A 418 4.61 -22.64 11.23
CA MET A 418 4.21 -21.30 10.74
C MET A 418 4.71 -20.18 11.65
N LYS A 419 4.76 -20.39 12.98
CA LYS A 419 5.33 -19.41 13.93
C LYS A 419 6.81 -19.10 13.61
N LYS A 420 7.58 -20.09 13.17
CA LYS A 420 8.99 -19.89 12.76
C LYS A 420 9.12 -19.00 11.51
N GLU A 421 8.18 -19.11 10.57
CA GLU A 421 8.16 -18.28 9.36
C GLU A 421 7.83 -16.80 9.65
N LEU A 422 7.35 -16.47 10.85
CA LEU A 422 7.12 -15.10 11.31
C LEU A 422 8.38 -14.42 11.87
N ALA A 423 9.55 -15.04 11.82
CA ALA A 423 10.81 -14.52 12.39
C ALA A 423 11.21 -13.13 11.86
N ASP A 424 10.75 -12.76 10.67
CA ASP A 424 10.97 -11.44 10.07
C ASP A 424 10.08 -10.34 10.66
N PHE A 425 9.01 -10.73 11.37
CA PHE A 425 8.05 -9.80 11.94
C PHE A 425 8.31 -9.57 13.44
N TYR A 426 7.98 -8.37 13.88
CA TYR A 426 7.86 -7.99 15.28
C TYR A 426 6.53 -7.27 15.45
N GLY A 427 5.75 -7.62 16.46
CA GLY A 427 4.49 -6.95 16.77
C GLY A 427 4.55 -6.28 18.14
N ASN A 428 4.06 -5.05 18.21
CA ASN A 428 3.78 -4.36 19.48
C ASN A 428 2.62 -3.37 19.29
N TYR A 429 2.18 -2.72 20.38
CA TYR A 429 1.09 -1.75 20.34
C TYR A 429 1.42 -0.49 21.14
N ALA A 430 0.68 0.59 20.87
CA ALA A 430 0.69 1.81 21.67
C ALA A 430 -0.71 2.13 22.18
N SER A 431 -0.79 2.63 23.41
CA SER A 431 -2.00 3.22 23.98
C SER A 431 -2.24 4.63 23.41
N GLU A 432 -3.44 5.18 23.65
CA GLU A 432 -3.75 6.57 23.29
C GLU A 432 -2.78 7.58 23.94
N GLN A 433 -2.39 7.35 25.21
CA GLN A 433 -1.42 8.21 25.89
C GLN A 433 -0.02 8.11 25.25
N GLU A 434 0.48 6.90 24.98
CA GLU A 434 1.77 6.71 24.32
C GLU A 434 1.78 7.29 22.89
N THR A 435 0.63 7.28 22.22
CA THR A 435 0.46 7.91 20.91
C THR A 435 0.57 9.43 21.01
N ALA A 436 -0.10 10.05 21.96
CA ALA A 436 -0.01 11.50 22.21
C ALA A 436 1.42 11.90 22.63
N ASP A 437 2.05 11.14 23.53
CA ASP A 437 3.41 11.37 23.99
C ASP A 437 4.43 11.30 22.84
N ALA A 438 4.24 10.37 21.87
CA ALA A 438 5.10 10.26 20.71
C ALA A 438 5.00 11.48 19.78
N ILE A 439 3.80 12.04 19.56
CA ILE A 439 3.61 13.28 18.82
C ILE A 439 4.31 14.45 19.54
N ALA A 440 4.03 14.62 20.82
CA ALA A 440 4.58 15.72 21.63
C ALA A 440 6.10 15.66 21.69
N LYS A 441 6.66 14.47 21.92
CA LYS A 441 8.11 14.27 22.02
C LYS A 441 8.79 14.59 20.69
N LEU A 442 8.35 14.02 19.57
CA LEU A 442 8.97 14.24 18.27
C LEU A 442 8.91 15.73 17.88
N TYR A 443 7.79 16.38 18.10
CA TYR A 443 7.65 17.81 17.87
C TYR A 443 8.59 18.64 18.74
N SER A 444 8.65 18.36 20.05
CA SER A 444 9.55 19.05 20.97
C SER A 444 11.02 18.90 20.61
N ASP A 445 11.43 17.71 20.19
CA ASP A 445 12.84 17.40 19.94
C ASP A 445 13.32 17.89 18.56
N THR A 446 12.42 17.94 17.57
CA THR A 446 12.80 18.17 16.16
C THR A 446 11.99 19.23 15.43
N GLY A 447 10.84 19.64 15.94
CA GLY A 447 9.86 20.46 15.23
C GLY A 447 9.02 19.69 14.19
N TYR A 448 9.32 18.41 13.94
CA TYR A 448 8.58 17.59 12.98
C TYR A 448 7.27 17.10 13.58
N VAL A 449 6.16 17.32 12.88
CA VAL A 449 4.82 16.94 13.33
C VAL A 449 4.32 15.74 12.54
N ILE A 450 3.86 14.72 13.25
CA ILE A 450 3.29 13.49 12.69
C ILE A 450 1.82 13.33 13.06
N ASP A 451 1.08 12.56 12.25
CA ASP A 451 -0.31 12.18 12.57
C ASP A 451 -0.38 11.07 13.62
N THR A 452 -1.59 10.81 14.11
CA THR A 452 -1.85 9.82 15.16
C THR A 452 -1.47 8.39 14.76
N HIS A 453 -1.65 7.99 13.49
CA HIS A 453 -1.26 6.67 13.02
C HIS A 453 0.27 6.51 12.97
N THR A 454 0.95 7.50 12.42
CA THR A 454 2.42 7.54 12.40
C THR A 454 2.98 7.55 13.82
N ALA A 455 2.30 8.21 14.75
CA ALA A 455 2.69 8.27 16.17
C ALA A 455 2.60 6.89 16.84
N VAL A 456 1.56 6.09 16.55
CA VAL A 456 1.50 4.69 17.00
C VAL A 456 2.72 3.92 16.51
N ALA A 457 3.11 4.10 15.24
CA ALA A 457 4.29 3.42 14.68
C ALA A 457 5.59 3.92 15.33
N ALA A 458 5.73 5.21 15.59
CA ALA A 458 6.90 5.79 16.27
C ALA A 458 7.03 5.27 17.71
N ALA A 459 5.93 5.22 18.48
CA ALA A 459 5.91 4.68 19.84
C ALA A 459 6.30 3.19 19.86
N VAL A 460 5.74 2.39 18.94
CA VAL A 460 6.06 0.97 18.82
C VAL A 460 7.53 0.75 18.41
N TYR A 461 8.06 1.58 17.53
CA TYR A 461 9.49 1.54 17.17
C TYR A 461 10.38 1.86 18.38
N GLY A 462 10.01 2.84 19.20
CA GLY A 462 10.70 3.11 20.46
C GLY A 462 10.77 1.88 21.37
N LYS A 463 9.64 1.21 21.60
CA LYS A 463 9.57 -0.05 22.37
C LYS A 463 10.43 -1.15 21.75
N TYR A 464 10.42 -1.30 20.42
CA TYR A 464 11.26 -2.25 19.71
C TYR A 464 12.76 -2.02 20.00
N ARG A 465 13.21 -0.77 19.90
CA ARG A 465 14.60 -0.41 20.19
C ARG A 465 14.99 -0.69 21.65
N GLU A 466 14.12 -0.37 22.59
CA GLU A 466 14.33 -0.64 24.01
C GLU A 466 14.41 -2.15 24.32
N GLU A 467 13.58 -2.96 23.68
CA GLU A 467 13.55 -4.41 23.87
C GLU A 467 14.73 -5.14 23.21
N THR A 468 15.19 -4.67 22.04
CA THR A 468 16.13 -5.42 21.19
C THR A 468 17.52 -4.81 21.10
N TYR A 469 17.66 -3.52 21.41
CA TYR A 469 18.89 -2.73 21.19
C TYR A 469 19.35 -2.75 19.72
N ASP A 470 18.42 -2.96 18.78
CA ASP A 470 18.70 -2.97 17.34
C ASP A 470 18.90 -1.54 16.83
N GLU A 471 20.08 -1.25 16.28
CA GLU A 471 20.46 0.05 15.72
C GLU A 471 20.31 0.11 14.19
N THR A 472 19.73 -0.91 13.59
CA THR A 472 19.46 -0.94 12.14
C THR A 472 18.63 0.27 11.74
N LYS A 473 19.06 0.98 10.70
CA LYS A 473 18.34 2.14 10.17
C LYS A 473 16.90 1.76 9.83
N THR A 474 15.96 2.60 10.25
CA THR A 474 14.55 2.27 10.20
C THR A 474 13.78 3.30 9.40
N VAL A 475 12.90 2.80 8.53
CA VAL A 475 11.89 3.58 7.82
C VAL A 475 10.55 3.38 8.52
N ILE A 476 9.90 4.46 8.94
CA ILE A 476 8.53 4.46 9.46
C ILE A 476 7.59 4.93 8.36
N ALA A 477 6.58 4.13 8.02
CA ALA A 477 5.55 4.55 7.08
C ALA A 477 4.66 5.64 7.71
N SER A 478 4.79 6.87 7.23
CA SER A 478 3.97 8.02 7.62
C SER A 478 2.72 8.05 6.76
N THR A 479 1.60 7.58 7.31
CA THR A 479 0.44 7.14 6.53
C THR A 479 -0.64 8.17 6.35
N ALA A 480 -0.60 9.27 7.09
CA ALA A 480 -1.51 10.40 6.92
C ALA A 480 -0.83 11.73 7.27
N SER A 481 -1.33 12.80 6.68
CA SER A 481 -0.93 14.15 7.05
C SER A 481 -1.49 14.50 8.44
N PRO A 482 -0.72 15.20 9.32
CA PRO A 482 -1.21 15.69 10.60
C PRO A 482 -2.45 16.59 10.47
N TYR A 483 -2.61 17.27 9.35
CA TYR A 483 -3.79 18.10 9.06
C TYR A 483 -5.10 17.31 8.96
N LYS A 484 -5.04 16.01 8.73
CA LYS A 484 -6.24 15.17 8.70
C LYS A 484 -6.80 14.87 10.09
N PHE A 485 -5.93 14.89 11.09
CA PHE A 485 -6.23 14.62 12.49
C PHE A 485 -5.85 15.81 13.39
N THR A 486 -6.06 17.02 12.87
CA THR A 486 -5.61 18.29 13.46
C THR A 486 -5.93 18.41 14.95
N SER A 487 -7.17 18.07 15.36
CA SER A 487 -7.57 18.19 16.78
C SER A 487 -6.75 17.28 17.69
N SER A 488 -6.56 16.01 17.32
CA SER A 488 -5.76 15.07 18.13
C SER A 488 -4.29 15.45 18.16
N VAL A 489 -3.75 15.96 17.05
CA VAL A 489 -2.36 16.43 16.97
C VAL A 489 -2.15 17.66 17.84
N LEU A 490 -3.05 18.66 17.74
CA LEU A 490 -2.97 19.87 18.57
C LEU A 490 -3.17 19.56 20.06
N ALA A 491 -4.08 18.66 20.41
CA ALA A 491 -4.25 18.23 21.81
C ALA A 491 -2.93 17.69 22.41
N ALA A 492 -2.07 17.09 21.58
CA ALA A 492 -0.78 16.58 22.03
C ALA A 492 0.32 17.67 22.13
N ILE A 493 0.36 18.66 21.22
CA ILE A 493 1.47 19.63 21.15
C ILE A 493 1.12 21.02 21.66
N ALA A 494 -0.16 21.40 21.67
CA ALA A 494 -0.65 22.73 22.07
C ALA A 494 -2.13 22.65 22.52
N PRO A 495 -2.42 22.01 23.66
CA PRO A 495 -3.79 21.73 24.13
C PRO A 495 -4.64 22.99 24.39
N GLU A 496 -4.03 24.16 24.51
CA GLU A 496 -4.73 25.43 24.63
C GLU A 496 -5.61 25.78 23.42
N TYR A 497 -5.40 25.13 22.26
CA TYR A 497 -6.20 25.35 21.05
C TYR A 497 -7.31 24.31 20.82
N ASP A 498 -7.48 23.34 21.71
CA ASP A 498 -8.45 22.24 21.54
C ASP A 498 -9.92 22.72 21.46
N THR A 499 -10.23 23.87 22.06
CA THR A 499 -11.58 24.46 22.06
C THR A 499 -11.92 25.26 20.80
N LEU A 500 -10.96 25.49 19.91
CA LEU A 500 -11.19 26.21 18.66
C LEU A 500 -12.01 25.38 17.66
N PRO A 501 -12.76 26.02 16.74
CA PRO A 501 -13.31 25.34 15.58
C PRO A 501 -12.22 24.63 14.79
N VAL A 502 -12.51 23.44 14.25
CA VAL A 502 -11.50 22.57 13.58
C VAL A 502 -10.73 23.28 12.46
N LEU A 503 -11.39 24.15 11.69
CA LEU A 503 -10.71 24.90 10.62
C LEU A 503 -9.77 25.99 11.15
N ASP A 504 -10.06 26.56 12.33
CA ASP A 504 -9.15 27.51 13.00
C ASP A 504 -7.96 26.76 13.63
N GLN A 505 -8.19 25.52 14.09
CA GLN A 505 -7.13 24.65 14.56
C GLN A 505 -6.11 24.34 13.44
N VAL A 506 -6.56 24.19 12.18
CA VAL A 506 -5.68 24.01 11.02
C VAL A 506 -4.67 25.14 10.88
N ASP A 507 -5.10 26.40 11.05
CA ASP A 507 -4.21 27.57 10.98
C ASP A 507 -3.17 27.57 12.11
N LYS A 508 -3.59 27.12 13.31
CA LYS A 508 -2.65 26.98 14.45
C LYS A 508 -1.63 25.89 14.21
N LEU A 509 -2.07 24.75 13.68
CA LEU A 509 -1.17 23.64 13.34
C LEU A 509 -0.13 24.08 12.29
N SER A 510 -0.56 24.79 11.24
CA SER A 510 0.34 25.32 10.21
C SER A 510 1.41 26.24 10.79
N ALA A 511 1.00 27.15 11.69
CA ALA A 511 1.94 28.06 12.35
C ALA A 511 2.95 27.33 13.26
N LEU A 512 2.52 26.30 14.00
CA LEU A 512 3.36 25.51 14.89
C LEU A 512 4.31 24.58 14.12
N ALA A 513 3.80 23.88 13.12
CA ALA A 513 4.57 22.97 12.29
C ALA A 513 5.48 23.69 11.28
N ASN A 514 5.27 24.99 11.06
CA ASN A 514 5.92 25.79 10.03
C ASN A 514 5.81 25.12 8.62
N THR A 515 4.63 24.61 8.29
CA THR A 515 4.32 23.96 7.02
C THR A 515 3.10 24.60 6.37
N GLU A 516 3.03 24.54 5.04
CA GLU A 516 1.85 24.99 4.31
C GLU A 516 0.66 24.07 4.57
N ILE A 517 -0.54 24.65 4.59
CA ILE A 517 -1.77 23.89 4.70
C ILE A 517 -1.99 23.11 3.39
N PRO A 518 -2.16 21.78 3.43
CA PRO A 518 -2.37 21.01 2.23
C PRO A 518 -3.55 21.51 1.39
N ARG A 519 -3.39 21.54 0.06
CA ARG A 519 -4.44 21.96 -0.88
C ARG A 519 -5.78 21.26 -0.61
N ALA A 520 -5.76 19.98 -0.23
CA ALA A 520 -6.95 19.21 0.09
C ALA A 520 -7.73 19.76 1.31
N ILE A 521 -7.09 20.49 2.21
CA ILE A 521 -7.73 21.16 3.35
C ILE A 521 -8.17 22.56 2.96
N GLU A 522 -7.33 23.33 2.26
CA GLU A 522 -7.71 24.67 1.79
C GLU A 522 -8.95 24.64 0.88
N GLU A 523 -9.02 23.69 -0.04
CA GLU A 523 -10.16 23.56 -0.95
C GLU A 523 -11.47 23.31 -0.21
N ILE A 524 -11.50 22.54 0.87
CA ILE A 524 -12.75 22.24 1.58
C ILE A 524 -13.23 23.41 2.46
N ARG A 525 -12.41 24.42 2.74
CA ARG A 525 -12.83 25.58 3.54
C ARG A 525 -14.02 26.31 2.92
N THR A 526 -13.99 26.46 1.59
CA THR A 526 -14.96 27.23 0.83
C THR A 526 -15.77 26.39 -0.15
N ALA A 527 -15.47 25.09 -0.29
CA ALA A 527 -16.16 24.23 -1.22
C ALA A 527 -17.66 24.10 -0.88
N PRO A 528 -18.54 24.17 -1.89
CA PRO A 528 -19.96 23.95 -1.69
C PRO A 528 -20.24 22.48 -1.41
N VAL A 529 -21.25 22.21 -0.57
CA VAL A 529 -21.77 20.85 -0.40
C VAL A 529 -22.46 20.41 -1.68
N LEU A 530 -21.99 19.31 -2.28
CA LEU A 530 -22.47 18.75 -3.53
C LEU A 530 -23.34 17.50 -3.31
N HIS A 531 -23.16 16.81 -2.20
CA HIS A 531 -23.83 15.57 -1.87
C HIS A 531 -24.63 15.73 -0.58
N THR A 532 -25.95 15.63 -0.69
CA THR A 532 -26.91 15.83 0.42
C THR A 532 -27.85 14.64 0.57
N THR A 533 -27.61 13.53 -0.15
CA THR A 533 -28.47 12.35 -0.09
C THR A 533 -28.29 11.64 1.24
N GLU A 534 -29.42 11.37 1.90
CA GLU A 534 -29.51 10.56 3.10
C GLU A 534 -30.52 9.44 2.90
N CYS A 535 -30.30 8.28 3.54
CA CYS A 535 -31.26 7.19 3.52
C CYS A 535 -31.16 6.31 4.78
N ASP A 536 -32.19 5.53 5.02
CA ASP A 536 -32.15 4.43 5.98
C ASP A 536 -31.42 3.21 5.38
N VAL A 537 -30.95 2.31 6.22
CA VAL A 537 -30.13 1.14 5.81
C VAL A 537 -30.87 0.25 4.80
N ASP A 538 -32.17 0.06 4.97
CA ASP A 538 -33.00 -0.73 4.08
C ASP A 538 -33.28 -0.06 2.73
N GLN A 539 -33.11 1.25 2.62
CA GLN A 539 -33.27 2.04 1.39
C GLN A 539 -32.01 2.12 0.53
N MET A 540 -30.86 1.60 1.02
CA MET A 540 -29.58 1.65 0.27
C MET A 540 -29.70 1.04 -1.15
N PRO A 541 -30.35 -0.12 -1.40
CA PRO A 541 -30.50 -0.66 -2.76
C PRO A 541 -31.30 0.24 -3.69
N GLU A 542 -32.36 0.89 -3.20
CA GLU A 542 -33.15 1.84 -3.97
C GLU A 542 -32.36 3.09 -4.34
N THR A 543 -31.54 3.57 -3.41
CA THR A 543 -30.65 4.71 -3.63
C THR A 543 -29.62 4.40 -4.72
N VAL A 544 -29.05 3.18 -4.72
CA VAL A 544 -28.15 2.73 -5.81
C VAL A 544 -28.90 2.70 -7.15
N ARG A 545 -30.11 2.14 -7.21
CA ARG A 545 -30.92 2.14 -8.43
C ARG A 545 -31.21 3.55 -8.95
N ALA A 546 -31.41 4.52 -8.05
CA ALA A 546 -31.68 5.91 -8.42
C ALA A 546 -30.46 6.57 -9.10
N PHE A 547 -29.25 6.26 -8.69
CA PHE A 547 -28.03 6.76 -9.31
C PHE A 547 -27.64 6.03 -10.60
N LEU A 548 -28.13 4.81 -10.83
CA LEU A 548 -27.82 3.95 -11.97
C LEU A 548 -28.99 3.88 -12.99
N LYS A 549 -29.64 5.01 -13.22
CA LYS A 549 -30.72 5.12 -14.21
C LYS A 549 -30.17 5.36 -15.62
#